data_84ad69f1257f34b76b15eb58e43a1ad2
#
_entry.id   84ad69f1257f34b76b15eb58e43a1ad2
#
_cell.length_a   1.000
_cell.length_b   1.000
_cell.length_c   1.000
_cell.angle_alpha   90.00
_cell.angle_beta   90.00
_cell.angle_gamma   90.00
#
_symmetry.space_group_name_H-M   'P 1'
#
loop_
_entity.id
_entity.type
_entity.pdbx_description
1 polymer ?
#
loop_
_entity_poly.entity_id
_entity_poly.type
_entity_poly.pdbx_seq_one_letter_code
_entity_poly.pdbx_strand_id
1 'polypeptide(L)'
;YWDYIITLSKDSYEAGFDELNFDYIRFPSDGNMKDVVYAWSGTTTKAVVLKNFFSYLHEKLSNTGIVLSADLFGMTTTNTDDLNIGQVLENTLPYFDFVAPMVYPSHYPPHFNGWLNPNQHVYEVVNFSMARAVERAKTASTSPLKLRPWLQDFDYGGNYGETEVRAQMKATYDAGLTSWMLWDPANKYTRAALDPQ
;
A
#
# COMPACT_ATOMS: atom_id res chain seq x y z
N TYR A 1 8.66 -13.17 -17.15
CA TYR A 1 8.89 -12.02 -16.27
C TYR A 1 8.68 -12.39 -14.79
N TRP A 2 7.61 -13.08 -14.41
CA TRP A 2 7.36 -13.50 -13.03
C TRP A 2 8.53 -14.34 -12.45
N ASP A 3 9.07 -15.29 -13.21
CA ASP A 3 10.24 -16.09 -12.81
C ASP A 3 11.48 -15.21 -12.54
N TYR A 4 11.66 -14.15 -13.33
CA TYR A 4 12.73 -13.19 -13.11
C TYR A 4 12.59 -12.48 -11.77
N ILE A 5 11.36 -12.04 -11.41
CA ILE A 5 11.09 -11.43 -10.10
C ILE A 5 11.36 -12.42 -8.96
N ILE A 6 11.00 -13.70 -9.12
CA ILE A 6 11.32 -14.74 -8.13
C ILE A 6 12.83 -14.90 -7.94
N THR A 7 13.60 -14.95 -9.03
CA THR A 7 15.06 -15.06 -8.96
C THR A 7 15.66 -13.86 -8.22
N LEU A 8 15.28 -12.64 -8.62
CA LEU A 8 15.74 -11.41 -7.97
C LEU A 8 15.37 -11.37 -6.49
N SER A 9 14.18 -11.84 -6.11
CA SER A 9 13.73 -11.95 -4.72
C SER A 9 14.63 -12.87 -3.89
N LYS A 10 14.99 -14.03 -4.43
CA LYS A 10 15.88 -14.98 -3.76
C LYS A 10 17.30 -14.43 -3.62
N ASP A 11 17.83 -13.85 -4.69
CA ASP A 11 19.16 -13.22 -4.67
C ASP A 11 19.23 -12.08 -3.65
N SER A 12 18.16 -11.28 -3.53
CA SER A 12 18.07 -10.21 -2.52
C SER A 12 18.08 -10.77 -1.09
N TYR A 13 17.31 -11.83 -0.84
CA TYR A 13 17.29 -12.49 0.46
C TYR A 13 18.64 -13.09 0.82
N GLU A 14 19.30 -13.77 -0.13
CA GLU A 14 20.65 -14.33 0.03
C GLU A 14 21.69 -13.22 0.28
N ALA A 15 21.47 -12.01 -0.24
CA ALA A 15 22.30 -10.85 0.03
C ALA A 15 22.10 -10.25 1.43
N GLY A 16 21.10 -10.73 2.20
CA GLY A 16 20.88 -10.38 3.61
C GLY A 16 19.70 -9.44 3.88
N PHE A 17 18.77 -9.26 2.95
CA PHE A 17 17.52 -8.53 3.23
C PHE A 17 16.53 -9.43 3.95
N ASP A 18 15.93 -8.94 5.04
CA ASP A 18 14.99 -9.70 5.88
C ASP A 18 13.55 -9.68 5.33
N GLU A 19 13.19 -8.59 4.63
CA GLU A 19 11.87 -8.38 4.06
C GLU A 19 11.99 -7.85 2.64
N LEU A 20 11.11 -8.34 1.75
CA LEU A 20 10.99 -7.86 0.38
C LEU A 20 9.66 -7.16 0.19
N ASN A 21 9.73 -5.86 -0.06
CA ASN A 21 8.57 -5.03 -0.33
C ASN A 21 8.36 -4.88 -1.84
N PHE A 22 7.19 -5.34 -2.32
CA PHE A 22 6.83 -5.29 -3.73
C PHE A 22 6.06 -4.01 -4.03
N ASP A 23 6.74 -3.07 -4.69
CA ASP A 23 6.15 -1.83 -5.15
C ASP A 23 5.74 -1.89 -6.63
N TYR A 24 4.89 -0.98 -7.07
CA TYR A 24 4.38 -0.89 -8.44
C TYR A 24 3.74 -2.19 -8.99
N ILE A 25 3.26 -3.05 -8.13
CA ILE A 25 2.52 -4.26 -8.49
C ILE A 25 1.08 -3.93 -8.91
N ARG A 26 0.96 -3.21 -10.01
CA ARG A 26 -0.29 -2.71 -10.56
C ARG A 26 -0.22 -2.53 -12.08
N PHE A 27 -1.37 -2.45 -12.72
CA PHE A 27 -1.45 -2.00 -14.09
C PHE A 27 -1.25 -0.48 -14.17
N PRO A 28 -0.70 0.05 -15.27
CA PRO A 28 -0.51 1.48 -15.44
C PRO A 28 -1.86 2.21 -15.45
N SER A 29 -1.85 3.44 -14.92
CA SER A 29 -3.02 4.34 -14.85
C SER A 29 -2.81 5.64 -15.60
N ASP A 30 -1.57 5.92 -16.02
CA ASP A 30 -1.17 7.21 -16.57
C ASP A 30 -0.86 7.11 -18.06
N GLY A 31 -1.15 8.19 -18.81
CA GLY A 31 -0.92 8.26 -20.24
C GLY A 31 -2.12 7.75 -21.07
N ASN A 32 -1.90 7.54 -22.37
CA ASN A 32 -2.94 7.06 -23.28
C ASN A 32 -3.13 5.54 -23.17
N MET A 33 -4.01 5.12 -22.25
CA MET A 33 -4.30 3.69 -22.01
C MET A 33 -4.93 2.96 -23.21
N LYS A 34 -5.43 3.70 -24.22
CA LYS A 34 -6.06 3.10 -25.40
C LYS A 34 -5.06 2.37 -26.32
N ASP A 35 -3.79 2.77 -26.22
CA ASP A 35 -2.71 2.20 -27.04
C ASP A 35 -2.03 1.01 -26.35
N VAL A 36 -2.43 0.68 -25.11
CA VAL A 36 -1.82 -0.41 -24.35
C VAL A 36 -2.51 -1.73 -24.66
N VAL A 37 -1.72 -2.69 -25.13
CA VAL A 37 -2.18 -4.06 -25.39
C VAL A 37 -1.55 -5.01 -24.38
N TYR A 38 -2.38 -5.67 -23.60
CA TYR A 38 -1.96 -6.68 -22.62
C TYR A 38 -2.05 -8.08 -23.26
N ALA A 39 -1.09 -8.41 -24.11
CA ALA A 39 -1.11 -9.65 -24.93
C ALA A 39 -1.26 -10.95 -24.11
N TRP A 40 -0.77 -10.96 -22.87
CA TRP A 40 -0.79 -12.15 -22.00
C TRP A 40 -1.98 -12.21 -21.05
N SER A 41 -2.76 -11.14 -20.93
CA SER A 41 -3.96 -11.12 -20.07
C SER A 41 -5.17 -11.75 -20.78
N GLY A 42 -5.22 -11.69 -22.11
CA GLY A 42 -6.36 -12.15 -22.90
C GLY A 42 -7.65 -11.45 -22.47
N THR A 43 -8.66 -12.24 -22.10
CA THR A 43 -9.93 -11.76 -21.55
C THR A 43 -9.96 -11.70 -20.02
N THR A 44 -8.87 -12.03 -19.35
CA THR A 44 -8.77 -12.03 -17.89
C THR A 44 -8.74 -10.59 -17.35
N THR A 45 -9.53 -10.30 -16.32
CA THR A 45 -9.54 -8.97 -15.71
C THR A 45 -8.21 -8.66 -15.03
N LYS A 46 -7.86 -7.37 -14.93
CA LYS A 46 -6.64 -6.90 -14.26
C LYS A 46 -6.53 -7.43 -12.82
N ALA A 47 -7.65 -7.40 -12.07
CA ALA A 47 -7.71 -7.88 -10.69
C ALA A 47 -7.37 -9.38 -10.59
N VAL A 48 -7.85 -10.20 -11.52
CA VAL A 48 -7.55 -11.64 -11.55
C VAL A 48 -6.09 -11.89 -11.95
N VAL A 49 -5.55 -11.13 -12.90
CA VAL A 49 -4.14 -11.23 -13.30
C VAL A 49 -3.22 -10.93 -12.12
N LEU A 50 -3.48 -9.85 -11.36
CA LEU A 50 -2.68 -9.51 -10.18
C LEU A 50 -2.84 -10.54 -9.07
N LYS A 51 -4.06 -11.00 -8.80
CA LYS A 51 -4.29 -12.07 -7.82
C LYS A 51 -3.48 -13.32 -8.15
N ASN A 52 -3.43 -13.72 -9.43
CA ASN A 52 -2.63 -14.86 -9.89
C ASN A 52 -1.13 -14.61 -9.69
N PHE A 53 -0.66 -13.39 -9.92
CA PHE A 53 0.71 -13.00 -9.65
C PHE A 53 1.05 -13.07 -8.16
N PHE A 54 0.18 -12.56 -7.29
CA PHE A 54 0.38 -12.61 -5.83
C PHE A 54 0.39 -14.06 -5.32
N SER A 55 -0.52 -14.89 -5.82
CA SER A 55 -0.53 -16.32 -5.52
C SER A 55 0.76 -17.01 -5.95
N TYR A 56 1.26 -16.66 -7.13
CA TYR A 56 2.52 -17.18 -7.66
C TYR A 56 3.74 -16.76 -6.81
N LEU A 57 3.83 -15.49 -6.42
CA LEU A 57 4.87 -15.00 -5.51
C LEU A 57 4.84 -15.80 -4.19
N HIS A 58 3.66 -15.92 -3.59
CA HIS A 58 3.48 -16.66 -2.35
C HIS A 58 3.89 -18.12 -2.49
N GLU A 59 3.44 -18.82 -3.51
CA GLU A 59 3.81 -20.23 -3.76
C GLU A 59 5.32 -20.43 -3.85
N LYS A 60 6.04 -19.51 -4.53
CA LYS A 60 7.47 -19.64 -4.80
C LYS A 60 8.37 -19.15 -3.66
N LEU A 61 7.86 -18.30 -2.77
CA LEU A 61 8.67 -17.61 -1.75
C LEU A 61 8.29 -17.95 -0.30
N SER A 62 7.05 -18.39 -0.01
CA SER A 62 6.57 -18.61 1.36
C SER A 62 7.39 -19.61 2.18
N ASN A 63 8.03 -20.60 1.53
CA ASN A 63 8.83 -21.60 2.19
C ASN A 63 10.34 -21.24 2.34
N THR A 64 10.70 -20.03 1.97
CA THR A 64 12.11 -19.57 2.00
C THR A 64 12.48 -18.87 3.30
N GLY A 65 11.50 -18.46 4.10
CA GLY A 65 11.69 -17.63 5.30
C GLY A 65 11.65 -16.12 5.01
N ILE A 66 11.51 -15.71 3.75
CA ILE A 66 11.42 -14.30 3.36
C ILE A 66 10.08 -13.74 3.83
N VAL A 67 10.11 -12.58 4.49
CA VAL A 67 8.92 -11.79 4.77
C VAL A 67 8.52 -11.02 3.51
N LEU A 68 7.27 -11.13 3.10
CA LEU A 68 6.75 -10.49 1.89
C LEU A 68 5.81 -9.35 2.25
N SER A 69 6.02 -8.18 1.69
CA SER A 69 5.10 -7.06 1.79
C SER A 69 4.74 -6.48 0.43
N ALA A 70 3.57 -5.84 0.34
CA ALA A 70 3.01 -5.35 -0.91
C ALA A 70 2.50 -3.92 -0.78
N ASP A 71 2.98 -3.02 -1.63
CA ASP A 71 2.49 -1.66 -1.70
C ASP A 71 1.21 -1.58 -2.53
N LEU A 72 0.19 -0.96 -1.96
CA LEU A 72 -1.08 -0.71 -2.63
C LEU A 72 -1.38 0.79 -2.70
N PHE A 73 -2.13 1.17 -3.71
CA PHE A 73 -2.71 2.50 -3.78
C PHE A 73 -3.57 2.76 -2.53
N GLY A 74 -3.44 3.94 -1.91
CA GLY A 74 -4.16 4.26 -0.66
C GLY A 74 -5.67 4.08 -0.76
N MET A 75 -6.27 4.45 -1.91
CA MET A 75 -7.71 4.31 -2.12
C MET A 75 -8.19 2.85 -2.25
N THR A 76 -7.31 1.85 -2.37
CA THR A 76 -7.71 0.43 -2.27
C THR A 76 -8.34 0.10 -0.92
N THR A 77 -8.04 0.89 0.12
CA THR A 77 -8.61 0.75 1.47
C THR A 77 -10.11 1.04 1.52
N THR A 78 -10.57 1.97 0.69
CA THR A 78 -11.96 2.47 0.68
C THR A 78 -12.76 2.03 -0.53
N ASN A 79 -12.11 1.76 -1.68
CA ASN A 79 -12.74 1.26 -2.88
C ASN A 79 -12.81 -0.27 -2.87
N THR A 80 -13.91 -0.82 -3.37
CA THR A 80 -14.11 -2.27 -3.49
C THR A 80 -13.87 -2.79 -4.91
N ASP A 81 -13.73 -1.88 -5.88
CA ASP A 81 -13.29 -2.19 -7.24
C ASP A 81 -11.75 -2.24 -7.32
N ASP A 82 -11.21 -2.53 -8.49
CA ASP A 82 -9.78 -2.65 -8.74
C ASP A 82 -9.10 -1.31 -9.11
N LEU A 83 -9.78 -0.17 -8.95
CA LEU A 83 -9.32 1.16 -9.35
C LEU A 83 -8.82 1.22 -10.80
N ASN A 84 -9.26 0.30 -11.65
CA ASN A 84 -8.76 0.08 -13.01
C ASN A 84 -7.23 -0.18 -13.11
N ILE A 85 -6.58 -0.48 -12.01
CA ILE A 85 -5.16 -0.83 -11.90
C ILE A 85 -4.93 -2.27 -11.46
N GLY A 86 -5.99 -3.03 -11.20
CA GLY A 86 -5.95 -4.43 -10.82
C GLY A 86 -5.78 -4.68 -9.32
N GLN A 87 -5.59 -3.65 -8.50
CA GLN A 87 -5.39 -3.78 -7.06
C GLN A 87 -6.72 -3.88 -6.30
N VAL A 88 -6.89 -4.97 -5.56
CA VAL A 88 -8.02 -5.20 -4.65
C VAL A 88 -7.46 -5.70 -3.33
N LEU A 89 -7.83 -5.06 -2.22
CA LEU A 89 -7.29 -5.35 -0.90
C LEU A 89 -7.45 -6.82 -0.53
N GLU A 90 -8.64 -7.39 -0.71
CA GLU A 90 -8.95 -8.79 -0.38
C GLU A 90 -8.19 -9.80 -1.23
N ASN A 91 -7.78 -9.41 -2.44
CA ASN A 91 -6.96 -10.26 -3.32
C ASN A 91 -5.48 -10.25 -2.93
N THR A 92 -5.04 -9.30 -2.11
CA THR A 92 -3.64 -9.13 -1.67
C THR A 92 -3.39 -9.76 -0.30
N LEU A 93 -4.29 -9.53 0.65
CA LEU A 93 -4.16 -9.96 2.05
C LEU A 93 -3.78 -11.44 2.26
N PRO A 94 -4.27 -12.43 1.46
CA PRO A 94 -3.91 -13.83 1.66
C PRO A 94 -2.46 -14.18 1.35
N TYR A 95 -1.79 -13.39 0.50
CA TYR A 95 -0.54 -13.78 -0.13
C TYR A 95 0.70 -13.06 0.43
N PHE A 96 0.52 -12.04 1.25
CA PHE A 96 1.60 -11.26 1.85
C PHE A 96 1.53 -11.28 3.37
N ASP A 97 2.70 -11.15 4.02
CA ASP A 97 2.80 -11.01 5.46
C ASP A 97 2.35 -9.63 5.90
N PHE A 98 2.71 -8.58 5.11
CA PHE A 98 2.21 -7.23 5.29
C PHE A 98 1.64 -6.67 3.99
N VAL A 99 0.64 -5.82 4.14
CA VAL A 99 0.06 -5.03 3.05
C VAL A 99 0.16 -3.56 3.43
N ALA A 100 0.78 -2.78 2.56
CA ALA A 100 1.18 -1.41 2.83
C ALA A 100 0.45 -0.40 1.92
N PRO A 101 -0.78 0.02 2.27
CA PRO A 101 -1.47 1.06 1.52
C PRO A 101 -0.75 2.41 1.65
N MET A 102 -0.52 3.10 0.54
CA MET A 102 0.07 4.42 0.47
C MET A 102 -1.00 5.48 0.76
N VAL A 103 -1.30 5.71 2.04
CA VAL A 103 -2.41 6.59 2.49
C VAL A 103 -1.98 8.05 2.60
N TYR A 104 -1.30 8.56 1.59
CA TYR A 104 -0.83 9.94 1.54
C TYR A 104 -2.00 10.90 1.34
N PRO A 105 -2.33 11.80 2.30
CA PRO A 105 -3.48 12.70 2.16
C PRO A 105 -3.45 13.55 0.89
N SER A 106 -2.26 13.95 0.44
CA SER A 106 -2.06 14.70 -0.79
C SER A 106 -2.46 13.97 -2.08
N HIS A 107 -2.57 12.65 -2.06
CA HIS A 107 -2.90 11.81 -3.21
C HIS A 107 -4.39 11.44 -3.28
N TYR A 108 -5.18 11.85 -2.29
CA TYR A 108 -6.63 11.70 -2.34
C TYR A 108 -7.27 12.86 -3.12
N PRO A 109 -8.30 12.58 -3.94
CA PRO A 109 -8.94 13.61 -4.73
C PRO A 109 -9.65 14.65 -3.86
N PRO A 110 -9.82 15.90 -4.34
CA PRO A 110 -10.69 16.86 -3.69
C PRO A 110 -12.07 16.26 -3.43
N HIS A 111 -12.69 16.66 -2.32
CA HIS A 111 -13.97 16.15 -1.84
C HIS A 111 -13.97 14.66 -1.40
N PHE A 112 -12.80 14.03 -1.25
CA PHE A 112 -12.73 12.69 -0.69
C PHE A 112 -13.41 12.65 0.68
N ASN A 113 -14.37 11.75 0.86
CA ASN A 113 -15.21 11.62 2.05
C ASN A 113 -15.84 12.96 2.54
N GLY A 114 -16.10 13.89 1.62
CA GLY A 114 -16.67 15.21 1.89
C GLY A 114 -15.64 16.31 2.23
N TRP A 115 -14.38 16.00 2.36
CA TRP A 115 -13.31 16.97 2.61
C TRP A 115 -12.87 17.66 1.31
N LEU A 116 -13.06 18.97 1.24
CA LEU A 116 -12.70 19.78 0.05
C LEU A 116 -11.21 19.63 -0.29
N ASN A 117 -10.35 19.67 0.72
CA ASN A 117 -8.91 19.49 0.57
C ASN A 117 -8.42 18.46 1.61
N PRO A 118 -8.11 17.22 1.20
CA PRO A 118 -7.61 16.18 2.09
C PRO A 118 -6.33 16.55 2.86
N ASN A 119 -5.47 17.43 2.31
CA ASN A 119 -4.27 17.90 3.03
C ASN A 119 -4.58 18.71 4.30
N GLN A 120 -5.80 19.21 4.47
CA GLN A 120 -6.25 19.90 5.68
C GLN A 120 -6.89 18.95 6.70
N HIS A 121 -6.98 17.66 6.37
CA HIS A 121 -7.65 16.62 7.15
C HIS A 121 -6.77 15.38 7.27
N VAL A 122 -5.48 15.62 7.58
CA VAL A 122 -4.43 14.59 7.55
C VAL A 122 -4.77 13.40 8.45
N TYR A 123 -5.17 13.67 9.70
CA TYR A 123 -5.58 12.62 10.65
C TYR A 123 -6.81 11.87 10.14
N GLU A 124 -7.83 12.60 9.72
CA GLU A 124 -9.13 12.03 9.34
C GLU A 124 -9.01 11.15 8.09
N VAL A 125 -8.22 11.57 7.10
CA VAL A 125 -7.99 10.80 5.87
C VAL A 125 -7.32 9.47 6.18
N VAL A 126 -6.26 9.49 6.98
CA VAL A 126 -5.53 8.27 7.34
C VAL A 126 -6.39 7.37 8.24
N ASN A 127 -7.05 7.93 9.26
CA ASN A 127 -7.90 7.16 10.15
C ASN A 127 -9.07 6.51 9.40
N PHE A 128 -9.78 7.26 8.56
CA PHE A 128 -10.89 6.74 7.76
C PHE A 128 -10.43 5.61 6.84
N SER A 129 -9.33 5.82 6.11
CA SER A 129 -8.77 4.84 5.19
C SER A 129 -8.37 3.54 5.92
N MET A 130 -7.64 3.67 7.02
CA MET A 130 -7.15 2.50 7.76
C MET A 130 -8.26 1.79 8.55
N ALA A 131 -9.21 2.52 9.11
CA ALA A 131 -10.39 1.91 9.77
C ALA A 131 -11.20 1.07 8.77
N ARG A 132 -11.39 1.57 7.54
CA ARG A 132 -12.03 0.80 6.47
C ARG A 132 -11.24 -0.44 6.07
N ALA A 133 -9.92 -0.32 5.94
CA ALA A 133 -9.05 -1.47 5.64
C ALA A 133 -9.11 -2.53 6.75
N VAL A 134 -9.11 -2.12 8.02
CA VAL A 134 -9.26 -3.00 9.19
C VAL A 134 -10.60 -3.75 9.16
N GLU A 135 -11.70 -3.06 8.89
CA GLU A 135 -13.03 -3.65 8.76
C GLU A 135 -13.05 -4.71 7.64
N ARG A 136 -12.49 -4.37 6.49
CA ARG A 136 -12.42 -5.26 5.32
C ARG A 136 -11.52 -6.47 5.57
N ALA A 137 -10.37 -6.30 6.23
CA ALA A 137 -9.50 -7.41 6.60
C ALA A 137 -10.21 -8.40 7.55
N LYS A 138 -10.93 -7.89 8.55
CA LYS A 138 -11.75 -8.72 9.46
C LYS A 138 -12.84 -9.48 8.71
N THR A 139 -13.55 -8.81 7.81
CA THR A 139 -14.60 -9.42 6.97
C THR A 139 -14.03 -10.52 6.08
N ALA A 140 -12.81 -10.33 5.58
CA ALA A 140 -12.08 -11.34 4.80
C ALA A 140 -11.43 -12.43 5.67
N SER A 141 -11.74 -12.49 6.97
CA SER A 141 -11.17 -13.46 7.93
C SER A 141 -9.64 -13.43 7.98
N THR A 142 -9.04 -12.24 7.78
CA THR A 142 -7.60 -12.01 7.81
C THR A 142 -7.24 -11.09 8.98
N SER A 143 -6.07 -11.29 9.58
CA SER A 143 -5.59 -10.39 10.63
C SER A 143 -5.41 -8.96 10.11
N PRO A 144 -6.06 -7.95 10.72
CA PRO A 144 -5.83 -6.56 10.35
C PRO A 144 -4.40 -6.09 10.67
N LEU A 145 -3.66 -6.79 11.55
CA LEU A 145 -2.26 -6.45 11.86
C LEU A 145 -1.29 -6.71 10.70
N LYS A 146 -1.75 -7.31 9.60
CA LYS A 146 -1.02 -7.32 8.33
C LYS A 146 -0.98 -5.94 7.65
N LEU A 147 -1.86 -5.02 8.02
CA LEU A 147 -1.89 -3.67 7.45
C LEU A 147 -0.81 -2.80 8.10
N ARG A 148 0.09 -2.28 7.26
CA ARG A 148 1.21 -1.43 7.66
C ARG A 148 1.33 -0.26 6.67
N PRO A 149 0.54 0.81 6.85
CA PRO A 149 0.46 1.88 5.85
C PRO A 149 1.77 2.63 5.68
N TRP A 150 1.99 3.12 4.47
CA TRP A 150 2.92 4.19 4.18
C TRP A 150 2.28 5.53 4.52
N LEU A 151 2.94 6.32 5.34
CA LEU A 151 2.55 7.67 5.76
C LEU A 151 3.42 8.71 5.05
N GLN A 152 2.84 9.87 4.80
CA GLN A 152 3.48 10.96 4.07
C GLN A 152 4.38 11.78 4.99
N ASP A 153 5.65 11.94 4.61
CA ASP A 153 6.61 12.84 5.26
C ASP A 153 7.30 13.75 4.20
N PHE A 154 6.53 14.22 3.23
CA PHE A 154 6.98 15.12 2.17
C PHE A 154 5.94 16.17 1.87
N ASP A 155 6.39 17.38 1.52
CA ASP A 155 5.53 18.51 1.15
C ASP A 155 4.96 18.31 -0.27
N TYR A 156 3.64 18.13 -0.37
CA TYR A 156 2.92 18.13 -1.64
C TYR A 156 1.47 18.57 -1.40
N GLY A 157 1.09 19.72 -1.95
CA GLY A 157 -0.24 20.29 -1.74
C GLY A 157 -0.52 20.76 -0.30
N GLY A 158 0.43 20.62 0.61
CA GLY A 158 0.41 21.02 2.01
C GLY A 158 1.80 20.87 2.61
N ASN A 159 2.01 21.40 3.83
CA ASN A 159 3.24 21.24 4.60
C ASN A 159 3.08 20.03 5.51
N TYR A 160 4.09 19.15 5.52
CA TYR A 160 4.11 17.92 6.33
C TYR A 160 5.28 17.99 7.32
N GLY A 161 5.02 18.64 8.45
CA GLY A 161 5.97 18.72 9.56
C GLY A 161 5.66 17.73 10.68
N GLU A 162 6.21 18.00 11.86
CA GLU A 162 6.04 17.15 13.04
C GLU A 162 4.55 16.90 13.35
N THR A 163 3.72 17.92 13.31
CA THR A 163 2.29 17.84 13.62
C THR A 163 1.56 16.88 12.67
N GLU A 164 1.78 17.02 11.37
CA GLU A 164 1.12 16.23 10.34
C GLU A 164 1.59 14.78 10.35
N VAL A 165 2.89 14.56 10.53
CA VAL A 165 3.46 13.19 10.63
C VAL A 165 2.92 12.49 11.88
N ARG A 166 2.96 13.14 13.05
CA ARG A 166 2.39 12.59 14.30
C ARG A 166 0.88 12.33 14.20
N ALA A 167 0.14 13.21 13.52
CA ALA A 167 -1.29 13.01 13.29
C ALA A 167 -1.58 11.73 12.50
N GLN A 168 -0.79 11.43 11.47
CA GLN A 168 -0.91 10.20 10.69
C GLN A 168 -0.55 8.95 11.52
N MET A 169 0.51 9.01 12.30
CA MET A 169 0.90 7.93 13.22
C MET A 169 -0.23 7.64 14.22
N LYS A 170 -0.75 8.70 14.86
CA LYS A 170 -1.88 8.59 15.79
C LYS A 170 -3.12 8.00 15.12
N ALA A 171 -3.45 8.47 13.91
CA ALA A 171 -4.59 7.96 13.13
C ALA A 171 -4.46 6.46 12.85
N THR A 172 -3.26 5.98 12.57
CA THR A 172 -2.96 4.56 12.36
C THR A 172 -3.20 3.75 13.64
N TYR A 173 -2.71 4.23 14.79
CA TYR A 173 -2.93 3.55 16.08
C TYR A 173 -4.41 3.57 16.48
N ASP A 174 -5.11 4.69 16.29
CA ASP A 174 -6.54 4.82 16.61
C ASP A 174 -7.41 3.92 15.71
N ALA A 175 -6.95 3.57 14.50
CA ALA A 175 -7.58 2.56 13.65
C ALA A 175 -7.35 1.11 14.15
N GLY A 176 -6.57 0.92 15.22
CA GLY A 176 -6.28 -0.39 15.82
C GLY A 176 -5.07 -1.11 15.22
N LEU A 177 -4.20 -0.39 14.54
CA LEU A 177 -2.95 -0.91 13.96
C LEU A 177 -1.75 -0.59 14.86
N THR A 178 -0.63 -1.27 14.64
CA THR A 178 0.55 -1.19 15.50
C THR A 178 1.83 -0.80 14.77
N SER A 179 1.78 -0.71 13.45
CA SER A 179 2.96 -0.41 12.62
C SER A 179 2.61 0.45 11.40
N TRP A 180 3.58 1.21 10.96
CA TRP A 180 3.53 2.09 9.80
C TRP A 180 4.94 2.28 9.23
N MET A 181 5.04 2.85 8.04
CA MET A 181 6.27 3.28 7.40
C MET A 181 6.13 4.73 6.98
N LEU A 182 7.24 5.48 6.92
CA LEU A 182 7.27 6.84 6.41
C LEU A 182 7.89 6.88 5.01
N TRP A 183 7.33 7.71 4.15
CA TRP A 183 7.86 7.97 2.82
C TRP A 183 8.20 9.45 2.63
N ASP A 184 9.44 9.70 2.22
CA ASP A 184 9.91 10.96 1.65
C ASP A 184 10.82 10.64 0.45
N PRO A 185 10.50 11.11 -0.77
CA PRO A 185 11.29 10.85 -1.96
C PRO A 185 12.70 11.46 -1.91
N ALA A 186 12.93 12.45 -1.05
CA ALA A 186 14.25 13.05 -0.83
C ALA A 186 15.05 12.38 0.30
N ASN A 187 14.49 11.36 0.97
CA ASN A 187 15.07 10.73 2.17
C ASN A 187 15.39 11.72 3.31
N LYS A 188 14.53 12.73 3.48
CA LYS A 188 14.69 13.78 4.53
C LYS A 188 13.50 13.71 5.48
N TYR A 189 13.60 12.79 6.42
CA TYR A 189 12.52 12.52 7.36
C TYR A 189 12.43 13.55 8.50
N THR A 190 11.22 13.86 8.93
CA THR A 190 10.90 14.77 10.03
C THR A 190 11.24 14.13 11.38
N ARG A 191 12.53 14.23 11.77
CA ARG A 191 13.07 13.57 12.96
C ARG A 191 12.31 13.91 14.24
N ALA A 192 11.89 15.17 14.41
CA ALA A 192 11.13 15.62 15.59
C ALA A 192 9.81 14.81 15.79
N ALA A 193 9.22 14.30 14.71
CA ALA A 193 8.05 13.45 14.79
C ALA A 193 8.33 12.05 15.38
N LEU A 194 9.58 11.59 15.30
CA LEU A 194 10.02 10.25 15.69
C LEU A 194 10.58 10.22 17.12
N ASP A 195 10.94 11.37 17.69
CA ASP A 195 11.48 11.44 19.04
C ASP A 195 10.39 11.09 20.07
N PRO A 196 10.72 10.34 21.14
CA PRO A 196 9.78 10.07 22.22
C PRO A 196 9.30 11.38 22.85
N GLN A 197 8.01 11.46 23.20
CA GLN A 197 7.45 12.57 23.98
C GLN A 197 7.63 12.33 25.46
#